data_c323b6493f7f3adaa4a75a65879a3386
#
_entry.id   c323b6493f7f3adaa4a75a65879a3386
#
_cell.length_a   1.000
_cell.length_b   1.000
_cell.length_c   1.000
_cell.angle_alpha   90.00
_cell.angle_beta   90.00
_cell.angle_gamma   90.00
#
_symmetry.space_group_name_H-M   'P 1'
#
loop_
_entity.id
_entity.type
_entity.pdbx_description
1 polymer ?
#
loop_
_entity_poly.entity_id
_entity_poly.type
_entity_poly.pdbx_seq_one_letter_code
_entity_poly.pdbx_strand_id
1 'polypeptide(L)'
;MELALFGGAALQDEKQEMKMIGRLNHVAIAVPDLQAAAAQYETTLGAKIGPPQDEPDHGVTVVFIELPNTKIELLFPLGEGSPIESFLAKNPSGGIHHIFYEVDDILAARAQLQSQGARVLGSGEPKIGAHGKPVLFLHPKDFTGCLIELEQV
;
A
#
# COMPACT_ATOMS: atom_id res chain seq x y z
N MET A 1 3.87 52.56 -39.84
CA MET A 1 2.63 52.29 -39.10
C MET A 1 2.74 50.90 -38.56
N GLU A 2 3.21 50.82 -37.35
CA GLU A 2 3.65 49.57 -36.71
C GLU A 2 2.58 49.08 -35.74
N LEU A 3 2.03 47.93 -36.02
CA LEU A 3 1.10 47.27 -35.11
C LEU A 3 1.88 46.52 -34.06
N ALA A 4 1.83 47.02 -32.86
CA ALA A 4 2.34 46.30 -31.69
C ALA A 4 1.45 45.10 -31.38
N LEU A 5 2.00 43.93 -31.57
CA LEU A 5 1.47 42.65 -31.07
C LEU A 5 1.76 42.53 -29.60
N PHE A 6 0.76 42.78 -28.76
CA PHE A 6 0.80 42.43 -27.36
C PHE A 6 0.57 40.90 -27.28
N GLY A 7 1.67 40.18 -27.18
CA GLY A 7 1.65 38.80 -26.77
C GLY A 7 1.21 38.71 -25.33
N GLY A 8 -0.05 38.40 -25.12
CA GLY A 8 -0.54 37.97 -23.81
C GLY A 8 0.15 36.68 -23.44
N ALA A 9 1.12 36.74 -22.54
CA ALA A 9 1.59 35.57 -21.83
C ALA A 9 0.41 35.04 -21.02
N ALA A 10 -0.19 33.97 -21.51
CA ALA A 10 -1.09 33.17 -20.70
C ALA A 10 -0.26 32.68 -19.51
N LEU A 11 -0.55 33.25 -18.35
CA LEU A 11 -0.14 32.66 -17.07
C LEU A 11 -0.82 31.30 -17.03
N GLN A 12 -0.09 30.28 -17.44
CA GLN A 12 -0.42 28.93 -17.12
C GLN A 12 -0.34 28.86 -15.61
N ASP A 13 -1.51 28.89 -14.99
CA ASP A 13 -1.71 28.48 -13.62
C ASP A 13 -1.28 27.02 -13.59
N GLU A 14 0.00 26.77 -13.37
CA GLU A 14 0.47 25.46 -13.01
C GLU A 14 -0.19 25.16 -11.67
N LYS A 15 -1.40 24.60 -11.73
CA LYS A 15 -1.93 23.82 -10.64
C LYS A 15 -0.85 22.78 -10.36
N GLN A 16 -0.04 23.08 -9.38
CA GLN A 16 0.88 22.14 -8.82
C GLN A 16 0.01 20.97 -8.38
N GLU A 17 -0.06 19.93 -9.24
CA GLU A 17 -0.74 18.69 -8.89
C GLU A 17 -0.11 18.22 -7.61
N MET A 18 -0.89 18.25 -6.52
CA MET A 18 -0.46 17.71 -5.25
C MET A 18 -0.30 16.20 -5.45
N LYS A 19 0.93 15.75 -5.60
CA LYS A 19 1.26 14.33 -5.54
C LYS A 19 0.92 13.86 -4.13
N MET A 20 -0.21 13.19 -4.00
CA MET A 20 -0.63 12.62 -2.72
C MET A 20 0.23 11.43 -2.36
N ILE A 21 0.32 10.46 -3.27
CA ILE A 21 1.12 9.26 -3.03
C ILE A 21 2.56 9.49 -3.47
N GLY A 22 3.47 9.11 -2.58
CA GLY A 22 4.90 9.16 -2.78
C GLY A 22 5.47 7.82 -3.23
N ARG A 23 6.34 7.25 -2.40
CA ARG A 23 7.00 5.99 -2.72
C ARG A 23 6.07 4.78 -2.52
N LEU A 24 6.28 3.76 -3.34
CA LEU A 24 5.77 2.43 -3.05
C LEU A 24 6.61 1.82 -1.93
N ASN A 25 6.01 1.63 -0.75
CA ASN A 25 6.70 1.02 0.38
C ASN A 25 6.86 -0.49 0.17
N HIS A 26 5.76 -1.18 -0.08
CA HIS A 26 5.79 -2.61 -0.42
C HIS A 26 4.51 -3.07 -1.11
N VAL A 27 4.60 -4.28 -1.67
CA VAL A 27 3.45 -5.06 -2.13
C VAL A 27 3.33 -6.27 -1.22
N ALA A 28 2.16 -6.47 -0.61
CA ALA A 28 1.89 -7.57 0.28
C ALA A 28 1.12 -8.67 -0.42
N ILE A 29 1.62 -9.89 -0.33
CA ILE A 29 1.07 -11.08 -0.95
C ILE A 29 0.70 -12.07 0.15
N ALA A 30 -0.59 -12.41 0.24
CA ALA A 30 -1.04 -13.48 1.11
C ALA A 30 -0.74 -14.84 0.47
N VAL A 31 -0.15 -15.74 1.24
CA VAL A 31 0.30 -17.06 0.76
C VAL A 31 -0.28 -18.17 1.61
N PRO A 32 -0.65 -19.31 1.01
CA PRO A 32 -1.20 -20.45 1.75
C PRO A 32 -0.14 -21.26 2.52
N ASP A 33 1.13 -21.08 2.20
CA ASP A 33 2.28 -21.72 2.85
C ASP A 33 3.47 -20.76 2.77
N LEU A 34 3.80 -20.15 3.90
CA LEU A 34 4.85 -19.11 3.96
C LEU A 34 6.23 -19.65 3.60
N GLN A 35 6.57 -20.83 4.13
CA GLN A 35 7.88 -21.45 3.88
C GLN A 35 8.06 -21.83 2.42
N ALA A 36 7.03 -22.44 1.82
CA ALA A 36 7.05 -22.82 0.41
C ALA A 36 7.13 -21.58 -0.50
N ALA A 37 6.37 -20.53 -0.20
CA ALA A 37 6.40 -19.29 -0.97
C ALA A 37 7.77 -18.62 -0.88
N ALA A 38 8.34 -18.49 0.30
CA ALA A 38 9.68 -17.92 0.49
C ALA A 38 10.73 -18.71 -0.26
N ALA A 39 10.71 -20.04 -0.17
CA ALA A 39 11.63 -20.91 -0.91
C ALA A 39 11.51 -20.76 -2.42
N GLN A 40 10.30 -20.59 -2.95
CA GLN A 40 10.07 -20.36 -4.37
C GLN A 40 10.66 -19.03 -4.84
N TYR A 41 10.48 -17.95 -4.10
CA TYR A 41 11.12 -16.66 -4.42
C TYR A 41 12.65 -16.77 -4.42
N GLU A 42 13.21 -17.46 -3.43
CA GLU A 42 14.66 -17.66 -3.33
C GLU A 42 15.22 -18.49 -4.48
N THR A 43 14.65 -19.67 -4.75
CA THR A 43 15.19 -20.62 -5.70
C THR A 43 14.83 -20.31 -7.15
N THR A 44 13.62 -19.79 -7.41
CA THR A 44 13.14 -19.55 -8.78
C THR A 44 13.46 -18.14 -9.24
N LEU A 45 13.35 -17.14 -8.35
CA LEU A 45 13.57 -15.74 -8.67
C LEU A 45 14.91 -15.20 -8.17
N GLY A 46 15.66 -16.00 -7.43
CA GLY A 46 16.96 -15.58 -6.90
C GLY A 46 16.87 -14.47 -5.84
N ALA A 47 15.73 -14.36 -5.17
CA ALA A 47 15.48 -13.32 -4.19
C ALA A 47 16.23 -13.58 -2.88
N LYS A 48 16.61 -12.51 -2.20
CA LYS A 48 17.12 -12.57 -0.83
C LYS A 48 15.96 -12.52 0.15
N ILE A 49 15.79 -13.61 0.90
CA ILE A 49 14.70 -13.78 1.85
C ILE A 49 15.13 -13.34 3.24
N GLY A 50 14.31 -12.48 3.86
CA GLY A 50 14.47 -12.11 5.27
C GLY A 50 13.96 -13.20 6.22
N PRO A 51 14.24 -13.07 7.52
CA PRO A 51 13.72 -14.00 8.53
C PRO A 51 12.21 -13.83 8.73
N PRO A 52 11.47 -14.90 9.07
CA PRO A 52 10.08 -14.78 9.47
C PRO A 52 9.92 -13.90 10.72
N GLN A 53 8.89 -13.06 10.72
CA GLN A 53 8.55 -12.18 11.82
C GLN A 53 7.08 -12.35 12.18
N ASP A 54 6.80 -12.60 13.46
CA ASP A 54 5.43 -12.66 13.96
C ASP A 54 4.96 -11.27 14.32
N GLU A 55 3.78 -10.90 13.84
CA GLU A 55 3.08 -9.66 14.13
C GLU A 55 1.71 -9.97 14.75
N PRO A 56 1.67 -10.28 16.06
CA PRO A 56 0.44 -10.72 16.73
C PRO A 56 -0.69 -9.68 16.67
N ASP A 57 -0.36 -8.39 16.72
CA ASP A 57 -1.33 -7.30 16.67
C ASP A 57 -2.06 -7.22 15.32
N HIS A 58 -1.43 -7.75 14.27
CA HIS A 58 -2.01 -7.84 12.93
C HIS A 58 -2.49 -9.25 12.57
N GLY A 59 -2.23 -10.23 13.43
CA GLY A 59 -2.61 -11.62 13.23
C GLY A 59 -1.90 -12.29 12.05
N VAL A 60 -0.65 -11.92 11.78
CA VAL A 60 0.12 -12.45 10.66
C VAL A 60 1.56 -12.79 11.06
N THR A 61 2.12 -13.75 10.34
CA THR A 61 3.57 -13.96 10.24
C THR A 61 4.01 -13.49 8.86
N VAL A 62 5.07 -12.71 8.80
CA VAL A 62 5.55 -12.07 7.58
C VAL A 62 6.97 -12.47 7.23
N VAL A 63 7.28 -12.46 5.96
CA VAL A 63 8.63 -12.53 5.42
C VAL A 63 8.81 -11.36 4.44
N PHE A 64 9.84 -10.57 4.63
CA PHE A 64 10.21 -9.50 3.70
C PHE A 64 11.25 -9.96 2.70
N ILE A 65 11.05 -9.53 1.46
CA ILE A 65 11.98 -9.72 0.34
C ILE A 65 12.40 -8.33 -0.11
N GLU A 66 13.65 -7.98 0.14
CA GLU A 66 14.18 -6.67 -0.25
C GLU A 66 14.53 -6.66 -1.74
N LEU A 67 14.03 -5.65 -2.45
CA LEU A 67 14.35 -5.35 -3.84
C LEU A 67 15.11 -4.02 -3.91
N PRO A 68 15.81 -3.72 -5.03
CA PRO A 68 16.53 -2.45 -5.15
C PRO A 68 15.67 -1.20 -5.01
N ASN A 69 14.39 -1.27 -5.35
CA ASN A 69 13.47 -0.13 -5.42
C ASN A 69 12.29 -0.20 -4.46
N THR A 70 12.01 -1.36 -3.88
CA THR A 70 10.91 -1.58 -2.93
C THR A 70 11.10 -2.91 -2.21
N LYS A 71 10.07 -3.45 -1.63
CA LYS A 71 10.07 -4.79 -1.03
C LYS A 71 8.75 -5.50 -1.25
N ILE A 72 8.80 -6.81 -1.18
CA ILE A 72 7.63 -7.68 -1.14
C ILE A 72 7.46 -8.18 0.29
N GLU A 73 6.23 -8.20 0.77
CA GLU A 73 5.85 -8.80 2.04
C GLU A 73 5.01 -10.05 1.77
N LEU A 74 5.48 -11.20 2.21
CA LEU A 74 4.70 -12.43 2.20
C LEU A 74 3.97 -12.55 3.53
N LEU A 75 2.65 -12.74 3.50
CA LEU A 75 1.78 -12.80 4.67
C LEU A 75 1.19 -14.19 4.83
N PHE A 76 1.21 -14.70 6.06
CA PHE A 76 0.52 -15.93 6.44
C PHE A 76 -0.24 -15.71 7.76
N PRO A 77 -1.43 -16.33 7.95
CA PRO A 77 -2.19 -16.17 9.19
C PRO A 77 -1.42 -16.61 10.42
N LEU A 78 -1.45 -15.80 11.46
CA LEU A 78 -0.94 -16.11 12.79
C LEU A 78 -2.10 -16.21 13.76
N GLY A 79 -2.32 -17.41 14.30
CA GLY A 79 -3.41 -17.67 15.22
C GLY A 79 -4.78 -17.77 14.54
N GLU A 80 -5.82 -17.99 15.34
CA GLU A 80 -7.19 -18.04 14.89
C GLU A 80 -7.78 -16.65 14.70
N GLY A 81 -8.68 -16.51 13.71
CA GLY A 81 -9.36 -15.25 13.45
C GLY A 81 -8.51 -14.19 12.75
N SER A 82 -7.39 -14.58 12.13
CA SER A 82 -6.58 -13.68 11.32
C SER A 82 -7.40 -13.11 10.14
N PRO A 83 -7.28 -11.79 9.85
CA PRO A 83 -7.94 -11.19 8.69
C PRO A 83 -7.49 -11.81 7.35
N ILE A 84 -6.32 -12.47 7.31
CA ILE A 84 -5.80 -13.13 6.12
C ILE A 84 -6.50 -14.47 5.85
N GLU A 85 -7.09 -15.12 6.86
CA GLU A 85 -7.82 -16.37 6.69
C GLU A 85 -8.99 -16.24 5.70
N SER A 86 -9.80 -15.20 5.83
CA SER A 86 -10.93 -14.96 4.93
C SER A 86 -10.47 -14.64 3.49
N PHE A 87 -9.35 -13.94 3.34
CA PHE A 87 -8.75 -13.69 2.03
C PHE A 87 -8.30 -14.99 1.37
N LEU A 88 -7.58 -15.84 2.09
CA LEU A 88 -7.08 -17.12 1.58
C LEU A 88 -8.22 -18.12 1.31
N ALA A 89 -9.32 -18.05 2.08
CA ALA A 89 -10.50 -18.88 1.80
C ALA A 89 -11.11 -18.57 0.42
N LYS A 90 -11.07 -17.29 0.02
CA LYS A 90 -11.53 -16.82 -1.30
C LYS A 90 -10.47 -16.95 -2.38
N ASN A 91 -9.20 -16.99 -2.01
CA ASN A 91 -8.04 -17.07 -2.88
C ASN A 91 -7.10 -18.16 -2.40
N PRO A 92 -7.45 -19.47 -2.61
CA PRO A 92 -6.71 -20.59 -2.01
C PRO A 92 -5.26 -20.70 -2.48
N SER A 93 -4.94 -20.17 -3.66
CA SER A 93 -3.58 -20.14 -4.20
C SER A 93 -2.78 -18.91 -3.74
N GLY A 94 -3.38 -18.06 -2.91
CA GLY A 94 -2.81 -16.78 -2.53
C GLY A 94 -3.07 -15.68 -3.54
N GLY A 95 -2.51 -14.52 -3.31
CA GLY A 95 -2.63 -13.36 -4.19
C GLY A 95 -2.21 -12.07 -3.52
N ILE A 96 -2.15 -11.00 -4.28
CA ILE A 96 -1.86 -9.66 -3.75
C ILE A 96 -2.98 -9.27 -2.78
N HIS A 97 -2.60 -9.02 -1.53
CA HIS A 97 -3.52 -8.60 -0.50
C HIS A 97 -3.65 -7.08 -0.42
N HIS A 98 -2.52 -6.38 -0.39
CA HIS A 98 -2.52 -4.92 -0.39
C HIS A 98 -1.28 -4.32 -1.04
N ILE A 99 -1.40 -3.05 -1.41
CA ILE A 99 -0.30 -2.22 -1.87
C ILE A 99 -0.17 -1.06 -0.89
N PHE A 100 1.05 -0.81 -0.45
CA PHE A 100 1.37 0.16 0.59
C PHE A 100 2.14 1.33 -0.01
N TYR A 101 1.53 2.52 0.04
CA TYR A 101 2.14 3.76 -0.41
C TYR A 101 2.47 4.69 0.76
N GLU A 102 3.51 5.47 0.60
CA GLU A 102 3.89 6.54 1.53
C GLU A 102 3.20 7.84 1.14
N VAL A 103 2.82 8.63 2.14
CA VAL A 103 2.27 9.98 1.97
C VAL A 103 2.96 10.96 2.92
N ASP A 104 3.01 12.23 2.56
CA ASP A 104 3.62 13.25 3.42
C ASP A 104 2.70 13.71 4.55
N ASP A 105 1.40 13.80 4.28
CA ASP A 105 0.36 14.25 5.21
C ASP A 105 -0.87 13.36 5.09
N ILE A 106 -1.07 12.49 6.08
CA ILE A 106 -2.16 11.52 6.09
C ILE A 106 -3.54 12.16 6.21
N LEU A 107 -3.66 13.28 6.90
CA LEU A 107 -4.94 13.99 7.05
C LEU A 107 -5.32 14.72 5.77
N ALA A 108 -4.37 15.34 5.10
CA ALA A 108 -4.58 15.95 3.79
C ALA A 108 -4.92 14.90 2.74
N ALA A 109 -4.23 13.76 2.74
CA ALA A 109 -4.54 12.62 1.88
C ALA A 109 -5.96 12.12 2.10
N ARG A 110 -6.36 11.93 3.36
CA ARG A 110 -7.73 11.52 3.72
C ARG A 110 -8.77 12.50 3.18
N ALA A 111 -8.59 13.78 3.42
CA ALA A 111 -9.52 14.81 2.97
C ALA A 111 -9.70 14.80 1.45
N GLN A 112 -8.61 14.69 0.71
CA GLN A 112 -8.65 14.62 -0.76
C GLN A 112 -9.35 13.34 -1.24
N LEU A 113 -9.04 12.18 -0.67
CA LEU A 113 -9.66 10.90 -1.02
C LEU A 113 -11.17 10.93 -0.78
N GLN A 114 -11.60 11.41 0.38
CA GLN A 114 -13.02 11.52 0.73
C GLN A 114 -13.76 12.51 -0.19
N SER A 115 -13.11 13.59 -0.59
CA SER A 115 -13.69 14.55 -1.56
C SER A 115 -13.90 13.94 -2.94
N GLN A 116 -13.14 12.91 -3.29
CA GLN A 116 -13.26 12.14 -4.53
C GLN A 116 -14.18 10.91 -4.39
N GLY A 117 -14.79 10.72 -3.23
CA GLY A 117 -15.70 9.61 -2.97
C GLY A 117 -15.05 8.28 -2.60
N ALA A 118 -13.74 8.26 -2.33
CA ALA A 118 -13.05 7.07 -1.86
C ALA A 118 -13.42 6.76 -0.40
N ARG A 119 -13.58 5.48 -0.11
CA ARG A 119 -13.95 5.00 1.24
C ARG A 119 -12.71 4.67 2.05
N VAL A 120 -12.56 5.36 3.18
CA VAL A 120 -11.57 5.02 4.21
C VAL A 120 -12.19 3.99 5.14
N LEU A 121 -11.51 2.86 5.35
CA LEU A 121 -12.00 1.77 6.18
C LEU A 121 -11.96 2.10 7.68
N GLY A 122 -12.76 1.37 8.45
CA GLY A 122 -12.87 1.54 9.90
C GLY A 122 -13.56 2.84 10.27
N SER A 123 -13.05 3.53 11.30
CA SER A 123 -13.60 4.81 11.77
C SER A 123 -13.34 5.99 10.83
N GLY A 124 -12.46 5.81 9.84
CA GLY A 124 -11.95 6.89 8.99
C GLY A 124 -10.84 7.71 9.63
N GLU A 125 -10.51 7.45 10.90
CA GLU A 125 -9.39 8.09 11.58
C GLU A 125 -8.11 7.30 11.36
N PRO A 126 -6.95 7.99 11.18
CA PRO A 126 -5.66 7.31 11.11
C PRO A 126 -5.37 6.51 12.37
N LYS A 127 -4.79 5.34 12.20
CA LYS A 127 -4.31 4.48 13.29
C LYS A 127 -2.79 4.40 13.23
N ILE A 128 -2.17 4.10 14.36
CA ILE A 128 -0.73 3.86 14.39
C ILE A 128 -0.47 2.44 13.88
N GLY A 129 0.29 2.34 12.79
CA GLY A 129 0.66 1.08 12.17
C GLY A 129 1.90 0.43 12.77
N ALA A 130 2.36 -0.65 12.14
CA ALA A 130 3.49 -1.45 12.60
C ALA A 130 4.81 -0.68 12.75
N HIS A 131 4.99 0.37 11.96
CA HIS A 131 6.18 1.24 12.01
C HIS A 131 6.06 2.41 13.00
N GLY A 132 5.01 2.45 13.83
CA GLY A 132 4.76 3.54 14.76
C GLY A 132 4.31 4.85 14.10
N LYS A 133 3.82 4.80 12.87
CA LYS A 133 3.40 5.93 12.06
C LYS A 133 1.90 5.86 11.74
N PRO A 134 1.24 7.01 11.48
CA PRO A 134 -0.17 7.02 11.11
C PRO A 134 -0.42 6.30 9.78
N VAL A 135 -1.43 5.44 9.76
CA VAL A 135 -1.87 4.69 8.58
C VAL A 135 -3.37 4.80 8.35
N LEU A 136 -3.77 4.67 7.09
CA LEU A 136 -5.15 4.52 6.63
C LEU A 136 -5.25 3.35 5.67
N PHE A 137 -6.43 2.71 5.67
CA PHE A 137 -6.76 1.68 4.68
C PHE A 137 -7.92 2.15 3.81
N LEU A 138 -7.82 1.92 2.50
CA LEU A 138 -8.81 2.28 1.52
C LEU A 138 -9.51 1.05 0.96
N HIS A 139 -10.82 1.16 0.74
CA HIS A 139 -11.65 0.03 0.34
C HIS A 139 -11.23 -0.52 -1.03
N PRO A 140 -11.02 -1.84 -1.16
CA PRO A 140 -10.54 -2.45 -2.40
C PRO A 140 -11.46 -2.25 -3.60
N LYS A 141 -12.78 -2.11 -3.40
CA LYS A 141 -13.71 -1.84 -4.50
C LYS A 141 -13.49 -0.49 -5.17
N ASP A 142 -12.86 0.47 -4.50
CA ASP A 142 -12.55 1.78 -5.06
C ASP A 142 -11.21 1.79 -5.81
N PHE A 143 -10.42 0.71 -5.67
CA PHE A 143 -9.06 0.60 -6.21
C PHE A 143 -8.85 -0.74 -6.93
N THR A 144 -9.77 -1.08 -7.83
CA THR A 144 -9.67 -2.24 -8.74
C THR A 144 -9.43 -3.59 -8.04
N GLY A 145 -10.03 -3.76 -6.84
CA GLY A 145 -9.98 -5.01 -6.09
C GLY A 145 -8.76 -5.16 -5.19
N CYS A 146 -7.93 -4.14 -5.05
CA CYS A 146 -6.77 -4.16 -4.18
C CYS A 146 -6.98 -3.26 -2.96
N LEU A 147 -6.75 -3.79 -1.76
CA LEU A 147 -6.67 -2.99 -0.54
C LEU A 147 -5.47 -2.07 -0.63
N ILE A 148 -5.67 -0.79 -0.35
CA ILE A 148 -4.59 0.20 -0.33
C ILE A 148 -4.32 0.59 1.12
N GLU A 149 -3.07 0.59 1.50
CA GLU A 149 -2.57 1.14 2.76
C GLU A 149 -1.77 2.41 2.48
N LEU A 150 -2.01 3.45 3.27
CA LEU A 150 -1.25 4.68 3.25
C LEU A 150 -0.58 4.89 4.59
N GLU A 151 0.68 5.26 4.59
CA GLU A 151 1.45 5.60 5.79
C GLU A 151 2.09 6.97 5.65
N GLN A 152 1.95 7.79 6.68
CA GLN A 152 2.67 9.05 6.76
C GLN A 152 4.15 8.81 7.05
N VAL A 153 5.02 9.41 6.27
CA VAL A 153 6.48 9.34 6.44
C VAL A 153 7.03 10.51 7.24
#